data_6c492405022a0bd119e10cfbebe6422b
#
_entry.id   6c492405022a0bd119e10cfbebe6422b
#
_cell.length_a   1.000
_cell.length_b   1.000
_cell.length_c   1.000
_cell.angle_alpha   90.00
_cell.angle_beta   90.00
_cell.angle_gamma   90.00
#
_symmetry.space_group_name_H-M   'P 1'
#
loop_
_entity.id
_entity.type
_entity.pdbx_description
1 polymer ?
#
loop_
_entity_poly.entity_id
_entity_poly.type
_entity_poly.pdbx_seq_one_letter_code
_entity_poly.pdbx_strand_id
1 'polypeptide(L)'
;VAVHYRASAQDAMDTVAACAELAGASAHFDADFEDEAAVRGLVPRVIAHFGHLDAVVNSASLFEHDDVQTFSFAALEKHLRSNTATPVLLAQALHRHVADRVAAGEADALGAVVNLLDQKLWNQNPDFLSYTLSKAALEAAGTMLALALAPRVRVVGVAPGLTLTSHMLSDEKFSQLHALSPLGRSSTPEDVAATVKFALENQSITGTTLLVDGGQHLMKFERDFSLM
;
A
#
# COMPACT_ATOMS: atom_id res chain seq x y z
N VAL A 1 16.18 0.01 5.96
CA VAL A 1 14.73 0.14 5.71
C VAL A 1 14.22 1.41 6.39
N ALA A 2 13.41 2.23 5.69
CA ALA A 2 12.68 3.36 6.26
C ALA A 2 11.26 2.92 6.66
N VAL A 3 10.92 2.99 7.93
CA VAL A 3 9.60 2.64 8.47
C VAL A 3 8.82 3.91 8.74
N HIS A 4 7.71 4.11 8.02
CA HIS A 4 6.82 5.24 8.27
C HIS A 4 5.79 4.90 9.35
N TYR A 5 5.46 5.91 10.17
CA TYR A 5 4.35 5.85 11.12
C TYR A 5 3.66 7.22 11.24
N ARG A 6 2.39 7.24 11.67
CA ARG A 6 1.66 8.47 12.01
C ARG A 6 1.71 8.73 13.51
N ALA A 7 1.22 7.79 14.33
CA ALA A 7 1.10 7.94 15.77
C ALA A 7 1.70 6.77 16.57
N SER A 8 1.88 5.59 15.96
CA SER A 8 2.36 4.38 16.62
C SER A 8 3.90 4.33 16.66
N ALA A 9 4.52 5.27 17.38
CA ALA A 9 5.98 5.38 17.45
C ALA A 9 6.64 4.11 18.01
N GLN A 10 6.05 3.48 19.04
CA GLN A 10 6.62 2.26 19.63
C GLN A 10 6.60 1.10 18.62
N ASP A 11 5.49 0.87 17.92
CA ASP A 11 5.39 -0.19 16.91
C ASP A 11 6.39 0.04 15.75
N ALA A 12 6.63 1.30 15.40
CA ALA A 12 7.63 1.65 14.40
C ALA A 12 9.05 1.36 14.88
N MET A 13 9.37 1.65 16.14
CA MET A 13 10.68 1.31 16.74
C MET A 13 10.90 -0.20 16.81
N ASP A 14 9.89 -0.97 17.20
CA ASP A 14 9.95 -2.43 17.25
C ASP A 14 10.15 -3.03 15.85
N THR A 15 9.45 -2.48 14.85
CA THR A 15 9.62 -2.85 13.44
C THR A 15 11.03 -2.53 12.93
N VAL A 16 11.56 -1.34 13.26
CA VAL A 16 12.95 -0.96 12.92
C VAL A 16 13.95 -1.92 13.54
N ALA A 17 13.78 -2.31 14.80
CA ALA A 17 14.65 -3.27 15.46
C ALA A 17 14.64 -4.62 14.72
N ALA A 18 13.48 -5.15 14.40
CA ALA A 18 13.35 -6.40 13.63
C ALA A 18 13.96 -6.28 12.22
N CYS A 19 13.77 -5.16 11.53
CA CYS A 19 14.39 -4.93 10.22
C CYS A 19 15.91 -4.83 10.31
N ALA A 20 16.45 -4.21 11.36
CA ALA A 20 17.89 -4.03 11.54
C ALA A 20 18.64 -5.36 11.70
N GLU A 21 18.01 -6.36 12.31
CA GLU A 21 18.56 -7.71 12.42
C GLU A 21 18.75 -8.40 11.06
N LEU A 22 17.92 -8.07 10.07
CA LEU A 22 17.87 -8.73 8.76
C LEU A 22 18.51 -7.90 7.64
N ALA A 23 18.34 -6.59 7.67
CA ALA A 23 18.66 -5.69 6.56
C ALA A 23 19.70 -4.62 6.89
N GLY A 24 20.27 -4.62 8.09
CA GLY A 24 21.26 -3.62 8.52
C GLY A 24 20.61 -2.27 8.84
N ALA A 25 21.03 -1.18 8.20
CA ALA A 25 20.55 0.15 8.53
C ALA A 25 19.02 0.29 8.36
N SER A 26 18.35 0.61 9.46
CA SER A 26 16.91 0.85 9.49
C SER A 26 16.59 2.04 10.39
N ALA A 27 15.58 2.85 10.05
CA ALA A 27 15.15 4.00 10.83
C ALA A 27 13.65 4.25 10.64
N HIS A 28 13.02 4.95 11.61
CA HIS A 28 11.61 5.32 11.52
C HIS A 28 11.44 6.82 11.24
N PHE A 29 10.34 7.15 10.57
CA PHE A 29 10.00 8.51 10.15
C PHE A 29 8.51 8.75 10.38
N ASP A 30 8.18 9.83 11.07
CA ASP A 30 6.81 10.27 11.26
C ASP A 30 6.33 11.10 10.08
N ALA A 31 5.06 10.94 9.68
CA ALA A 31 4.35 11.87 8.82
C ALA A 31 2.84 11.67 8.94
N ASP A 32 2.09 12.76 9.00
CA ASP A 32 0.65 12.68 8.87
C ASP A 32 0.26 12.79 7.39
N PHE A 33 -0.39 11.76 6.87
CA PHE A 33 -0.78 11.70 5.46
C PHE A 33 -2.02 12.57 5.12
N GLU A 34 -2.63 13.20 6.11
CA GLU A 34 -3.62 14.24 5.89
C GLU A 34 -2.96 15.62 5.64
N ASP A 35 -1.67 15.79 5.98
CA ASP A 35 -0.86 16.99 5.74
C ASP A 35 0.06 16.80 4.54
N GLU A 36 -0.22 17.50 3.45
CA GLU A 36 0.59 17.44 2.23
C GLU A 36 2.04 17.88 2.45
N ALA A 37 2.30 18.84 3.34
CA ALA A 37 3.65 19.31 3.62
C ALA A 37 4.47 18.21 4.33
N ALA A 38 3.84 17.48 5.28
CA ALA A 38 4.47 16.32 5.93
C ALA A 38 4.78 15.21 4.92
N VAL A 39 3.84 14.89 4.00
CA VAL A 39 4.06 13.90 2.95
C VAL A 39 5.22 14.30 2.03
N ARG A 40 5.26 15.55 1.56
CA ARG A 40 6.33 16.04 0.69
C ARG A 40 7.69 16.07 1.37
N GLY A 41 7.73 16.26 2.69
CA GLY A 41 8.95 16.25 3.50
C GLY A 41 9.49 14.84 3.79
N LEU A 42 8.69 13.80 3.64
CA LEU A 42 9.06 12.44 4.08
C LEU A 42 10.22 11.85 3.26
N VAL A 43 10.09 11.79 1.93
CA VAL A 43 11.14 11.21 1.06
C VAL A 43 12.46 11.98 1.16
N PRO A 44 12.50 13.32 1.16
CA PRO A 44 13.73 14.07 1.41
C PRO A 44 14.42 13.72 2.74
N ARG A 45 13.66 13.54 3.82
CA ARG A 45 14.20 13.13 5.14
C ARG A 45 14.81 11.72 5.09
N VAL A 46 14.15 10.80 4.41
CA VAL A 46 14.64 9.43 4.19
C VAL A 46 15.96 9.45 3.40
N ILE A 47 16.01 10.20 2.30
CA ILE A 47 17.21 10.34 1.48
C ILE A 47 18.36 10.99 2.27
N ALA A 48 18.08 12.05 3.04
CA ALA A 48 19.09 12.69 3.88
C ALA A 48 19.70 11.72 4.91
N HIS A 49 18.91 10.75 5.38
CA HIS A 49 19.38 9.75 6.37
C HIS A 49 20.17 8.59 5.73
N PHE A 50 19.68 8.03 4.62
CA PHE A 50 20.24 6.82 4.00
C PHE A 50 21.15 7.10 2.79
N GLY A 51 21.15 8.32 2.27
CA GLY A 51 21.87 8.70 1.05
C GLY A 51 21.10 8.43 -0.24
N HIS A 52 20.23 7.40 -0.29
CA HIS A 52 19.42 7.07 -1.45
C HIS A 52 18.13 6.34 -1.04
N LEU A 53 17.22 6.24 -2.00
CA LEU A 53 15.97 5.48 -1.89
C LEU A 53 15.69 4.80 -3.24
N ASP A 54 15.46 3.48 -3.22
CA ASP A 54 15.22 2.68 -4.43
C ASP A 54 13.77 2.28 -4.61
N ALA A 55 13.01 2.19 -3.51
CA ALA A 55 11.62 1.75 -3.59
C ALA A 55 10.73 2.40 -2.52
N VAL A 56 9.45 2.49 -2.84
CA VAL A 56 8.38 2.88 -1.92
C VAL A 56 7.31 1.77 -1.91
N VAL A 57 6.97 1.29 -0.71
CA VAL A 57 5.84 0.38 -0.50
C VAL A 57 4.76 1.14 0.26
N ASN A 58 3.66 1.43 -0.41
CA ASN A 58 2.51 2.13 0.15
C ASN A 58 1.57 1.12 0.83
N SER A 59 1.84 0.80 2.10
CA SER A 59 1.03 -0.10 2.93
C SER A 59 0.10 0.64 3.89
N ALA A 60 0.44 1.86 4.30
CA ALA A 60 -0.42 2.67 5.15
C ALA A 60 -1.78 2.92 4.48
N SER A 61 -2.86 2.78 5.22
CA SER A 61 -4.21 2.95 4.71
C SER A 61 -5.15 3.45 5.80
N LEU A 62 -6.02 4.37 5.44
CA LEU A 62 -7.19 4.71 6.24
C LEU A 62 -8.32 3.75 5.86
N PHE A 63 -8.97 3.14 6.86
CA PHE A 63 -10.08 2.21 6.71
C PHE A 63 -11.14 2.54 7.75
N GLU A 64 -12.06 3.43 7.41
CA GLU A 64 -13.19 3.85 8.25
C GLU A 64 -14.49 3.48 7.55
N HIS A 65 -15.47 3.02 8.33
CA HIS A 65 -16.74 2.59 7.77
C HIS A 65 -17.60 3.77 7.37
N ASP A 66 -18.12 3.71 6.15
CA ASP A 66 -19.27 4.46 5.66
C ASP A 66 -20.04 3.63 4.62
N ASP A 67 -21.22 4.06 4.28
CA ASP A 67 -22.08 3.48 3.26
C ASP A 67 -22.85 4.59 2.51
N VAL A 68 -23.76 4.21 1.62
CA VAL A 68 -24.56 5.20 0.86
C VAL A 68 -25.41 6.12 1.75
N GLN A 69 -25.74 5.72 2.98
CA GLN A 69 -26.55 6.50 3.92
C GLN A 69 -25.71 7.53 4.69
N THR A 70 -24.45 7.18 4.96
CA THR A 70 -23.54 7.96 5.82
C THR A 70 -22.43 8.65 5.02
N PHE A 71 -22.37 8.45 3.72
CA PHE A 71 -21.36 9.04 2.83
C PHE A 71 -21.32 10.56 2.97
N SER A 72 -20.08 11.12 2.99
CA SER A 72 -19.85 12.56 3.01
C SER A 72 -18.58 12.93 2.23
N PHE A 73 -18.52 14.19 1.79
CA PHE A 73 -17.27 14.72 1.17
C PHE A 73 -16.09 14.61 2.13
N ALA A 74 -16.30 14.90 3.42
CA ALA A 74 -15.23 14.82 4.42
C ALA A 74 -14.65 13.39 4.54
N ALA A 75 -15.52 12.37 4.58
CA ALA A 75 -15.09 10.97 4.63
C ALA A 75 -14.31 10.59 3.35
N LEU A 76 -14.84 10.95 2.19
CA LEU A 76 -14.17 10.68 0.91
C LEU A 76 -12.83 11.40 0.80
N GLU A 77 -12.77 12.71 1.09
CA GLU A 77 -11.55 13.50 1.02
C GLU A 77 -10.45 12.95 1.94
N LYS A 78 -10.80 12.56 3.15
CA LYS A 78 -9.88 11.98 4.12
C LYS A 78 -9.26 10.68 3.58
N HIS A 79 -10.10 9.78 3.03
CA HIS A 79 -9.63 8.55 2.41
C HIS A 79 -8.79 8.81 1.15
N LEU A 80 -9.20 9.73 0.28
CA LEU A 80 -8.45 10.09 -0.92
C LEU A 80 -7.07 10.69 -0.59
N ARG A 81 -6.96 11.55 0.42
CA ARG A 81 -5.66 12.11 0.84
C ARG A 81 -4.71 11.02 1.27
N SER A 82 -5.13 10.16 2.20
CA SER A 82 -4.26 9.11 2.77
C SER A 82 -3.99 7.98 1.79
N ASN A 83 -5.03 7.45 1.14
CA ASN A 83 -4.94 6.20 0.38
C ASN A 83 -4.57 6.39 -1.09
N THR A 84 -4.74 7.60 -1.65
CA THR A 84 -4.52 7.86 -3.08
C THR A 84 -3.48 8.96 -3.31
N ALA A 85 -3.72 10.16 -2.80
CA ALA A 85 -2.86 11.31 -3.06
C ALA A 85 -1.46 11.13 -2.48
N THR A 86 -1.34 10.61 -1.27
CA THR A 86 -0.04 10.30 -0.65
C THR A 86 0.80 9.33 -1.48
N PRO A 87 0.31 8.14 -1.89
CA PRO A 87 1.03 7.27 -2.81
C PRO A 87 1.51 7.96 -4.10
N VAL A 88 0.68 8.82 -4.69
CA VAL A 88 1.05 9.60 -5.89
C VAL A 88 2.19 10.56 -5.60
N LEU A 89 2.14 11.30 -4.48
CA LEU A 89 3.20 12.23 -4.08
C LEU A 89 4.53 11.51 -3.76
N LEU A 90 4.46 10.35 -3.11
CA LEU A 90 5.64 9.54 -2.82
C LEU A 90 6.25 8.95 -4.10
N ALA A 91 5.43 8.49 -5.05
CA ALA A 91 5.89 8.05 -6.37
C ALA A 91 6.57 9.19 -7.14
N GLN A 92 5.99 10.40 -7.12
CA GLN A 92 6.58 11.60 -7.71
C GLN A 92 7.93 11.93 -7.09
N ALA A 93 8.04 11.85 -5.76
CA ALA A 93 9.28 12.15 -5.04
C ALA A 93 10.38 11.11 -5.35
N LEU A 94 10.02 9.82 -5.41
CA LEU A 94 10.95 8.76 -5.81
C LEU A 94 11.45 8.96 -7.25
N HIS A 95 10.54 9.25 -8.18
CA HIS A 95 10.92 9.48 -9.58
C HIS A 95 11.89 10.65 -9.73
N ARG A 96 11.65 11.76 -9.02
CA ARG A 96 12.57 12.90 -9.01
C ARG A 96 13.94 12.49 -8.47
N HIS A 97 13.98 11.78 -7.35
CA HIS A 97 15.22 11.29 -6.77
C HIS A 97 16.01 10.38 -7.72
N VAL A 98 15.33 9.45 -8.41
CA VAL A 98 15.98 8.59 -9.43
C VAL A 98 16.53 9.42 -10.58
N ALA A 99 15.80 10.44 -11.04
CA ALA A 99 16.27 11.36 -12.08
C ALA A 99 17.50 12.15 -11.63
N ASP A 100 17.53 12.63 -10.38
CA ASP A 100 18.69 13.33 -9.80
C ASP A 100 19.92 12.42 -9.72
N ARG A 101 19.76 11.15 -9.35
CA ARG A 101 20.82 10.14 -9.33
C ARG A 101 21.39 9.90 -10.74
N VAL A 102 20.52 9.78 -11.74
CA VAL A 102 20.95 9.67 -13.14
C VAL A 102 21.74 10.89 -13.58
N ALA A 103 21.27 12.10 -13.26
CA ALA A 103 21.96 13.35 -13.58
C ALA A 103 23.32 13.48 -12.85
N ALA A 104 23.46 12.86 -11.67
CA ALA A 104 24.70 12.78 -10.91
C ALA A 104 25.68 11.71 -11.43
N GLY A 105 25.31 10.95 -12.49
CA GLY A 105 26.20 9.96 -13.13
C GLY A 105 25.87 8.51 -12.85
N GLU A 106 24.82 8.21 -12.08
CA GLU A 106 24.34 6.85 -11.84
C GLU A 106 23.36 6.42 -12.96
N ALA A 107 23.93 6.10 -14.12
CA ALA A 107 23.16 5.88 -15.35
C ALA A 107 22.10 4.75 -15.23
N ASP A 108 22.34 3.76 -14.37
CA ASP A 108 21.49 2.60 -14.17
C ASP A 108 20.50 2.75 -12.98
N ALA A 109 20.40 3.95 -12.38
CA ALA A 109 19.45 4.19 -11.29
C ALA A 109 18.01 3.91 -11.72
N LEU A 110 17.35 3.03 -11.00
CA LEU A 110 15.97 2.63 -11.19
C LEU A 110 15.21 2.70 -9.86
N GLY A 111 13.88 2.73 -9.94
CA GLY A 111 13.02 2.71 -8.77
C GLY A 111 11.81 1.80 -8.93
N ALA A 112 11.18 1.47 -7.80
CA ALA A 112 9.93 0.73 -7.80
C ALA A 112 8.93 1.29 -6.77
N VAL A 113 7.66 1.35 -7.14
CA VAL A 113 6.56 1.67 -6.25
C VAL A 113 5.63 0.46 -6.19
N VAL A 114 5.32 0.02 -4.97
CA VAL A 114 4.31 -1.03 -4.73
C VAL A 114 3.17 -0.43 -3.93
N ASN A 115 1.96 -0.50 -4.48
CA ASN A 115 0.74 -0.02 -3.83
C ASN A 115 -0.08 -1.18 -3.28
N LEU A 116 -0.30 -1.23 -1.95
CA LEU A 116 -1.24 -2.18 -1.35
C LEU A 116 -2.66 -1.71 -1.65
N LEU A 117 -3.33 -2.50 -2.49
CA LEU A 117 -4.73 -2.34 -2.85
C LEU A 117 -5.62 -3.26 -2.01
N ASP A 118 -6.71 -3.74 -2.57
CA ASP A 118 -7.65 -4.65 -1.92
C ASP A 118 -8.36 -5.50 -2.98
N GLN A 119 -8.52 -6.80 -2.73
CA GLN A 119 -9.28 -7.71 -3.60
C GLN A 119 -10.73 -7.23 -3.82
N LYS A 120 -11.28 -6.46 -2.86
CA LYS A 120 -12.62 -5.88 -2.93
C LYS A 120 -12.87 -5.06 -4.20
N LEU A 121 -11.84 -4.56 -4.86
CA LEU A 121 -11.96 -3.86 -6.14
C LEU A 121 -12.53 -4.75 -7.26
N TRP A 122 -12.36 -6.07 -7.16
CA TRP A 122 -12.89 -7.06 -8.12
C TRP A 122 -14.14 -7.79 -7.60
N ASN A 123 -14.52 -7.54 -6.34
CA ASN A 123 -15.66 -8.14 -5.67
C ASN A 123 -16.35 -7.09 -4.78
N GLN A 124 -16.84 -6.04 -5.40
CA GLN A 124 -17.40 -4.87 -4.71
C GLN A 124 -18.69 -5.19 -3.96
N ASN A 125 -18.83 -4.63 -2.78
CA ASN A 125 -20.05 -4.58 -1.96
C ASN A 125 -20.26 -3.14 -1.46
N PRO A 126 -21.46 -2.81 -0.90
CA PRO A 126 -21.80 -1.42 -0.57
C PRO A 126 -21.10 -0.85 0.66
N ASP A 127 -20.42 -1.67 1.47
CA ASP A 127 -19.80 -1.24 2.72
C ASP A 127 -18.44 -0.58 2.47
N PHE A 128 -18.02 0.32 3.36
CA PHE A 128 -16.76 1.05 3.26
C PHE A 128 -16.62 1.80 1.91
N LEU A 129 -17.63 2.58 1.58
CA LEU A 129 -17.77 3.22 0.26
C LEU A 129 -16.60 4.16 -0.06
N SER A 130 -16.28 5.11 0.85
CA SER A 130 -15.18 6.06 0.65
C SER A 130 -13.82 5.37 0.58
N TYR A 131 -13.58 4.35 1.42
CA TYR A 131 -12.38 3.52 1.34
C TYR A 131 -12.25 2.85 -0.02
N THR A 132 -13.30 2.15 -0.48
CA THR A 132 -13.30 1.42 -1.75
C THR A 132 -13.05 2.35 -2.92
N LEU A 133 -13.70 3.53 -2.94
CA LEU A 133 -13.47 4.56 -3.95
C LEU A 133 -12.01 5.05 -3.95
N SER A 134 -11.42 5.24 -2.77
CA SER A 134 -10.01 5.67 -2.66
C SER A 134 -9.04 4.60 -3.18
N LYS A 135 -9.29 3.33 -2.91
CA LYS A 135 -8.47 2.22 -3.44
C LYS A 135 -8.65 2.03 -4.94
N ALA A 136 -9.88 2.21 -5.48
CA ALA A 136 -10.12 2.20 -6.91
C ALA A 136 -9.39 3.36 -7.63
N ALA A 137 -9.38 4.54 -7.03
CA ALA A 137 -8.61 5.68 -7.54
C ALA A 137 -7.10 5.40 -7.52
N LEU A 138 -6.57 4.73 -6.48
CA LEU A 138 -5.16 4.32 -6.42
C LEU A 138 -4.82 3.27 -7.49
N GLU A 139 -5.70 2.32 -7.75
CA GLU A 139 -5.52 1.32 -8.81
C GLU A 139 -5.40 1.99 -10.18
N ALA A 140 -6.35 2.88 -10.51
CA ALA A 140 -6.29 3.65 -11.75
C ALA A 140 -5.05 4.53 -11.84
N ALA A 141 -4.66 5.20 -10.74
CA ALA A 141 -3.42 5.97 -10.66
C ALA A 141 -2.18 5.11 -10.90
N GLY A 142 -2.18 3.84 -10.45
CA GLY A 142 -1.09 2.90 -10.67
C GLY A 142 -0.74 2.70 -12.15
N THR A 143 -1.75 2.54 -13.00
CA THR A 143 -1.57 2.44 -14.46
C THR A 143 -1.03 3.75 -15.06
N MET A 144 -1.60 4.90 -14.67
CA MET A 144 -1.15 6.21 -15.16
C MET A 144 0.27 6.53 -14.72
N LEU A 145 0.63 6.24 -13.47
CA LEU A 145 1.98 6.43 -12.95
C LEU A 145 2.98 5.51 -13.64
N ALA A 146 2.63 4.25 -13.89
CA ALA A 146 3.50 3.32 -14.60
C ALA A 146 3.88 3.85 -15.99
N LEU A 147 2.94 4.45 -16.71
CA LEU A 147 3.21 5.10 -18.00
C LEU A 147 4.06 6.36 -17.86
N ALA A 148 3.72 7.22 -16.89
CA ALA A 148 4.34 8.53 -16.74
C ALA A 148 5.77 8.46 -16.17
N LEU A 149 6.08 7.45 -15.34
CA LEU A 149 7.36 7.32 -14.64
C LEU A 149 8.33 6.35 -15.32
N ALA A 150 7.88 5.68 -16.40
CA ALA A 150 8.74 4.84 -17.22
C ALA A 150 9.80 5.70 -17.95
N PRO A 151 10.98 5.17 -18.30
CA PRO A 151 11.43 3.80 -18.01
C PRO A 151 12.10 3.63 -16.63
N ARG A 152 12.12 4.67 -15.79
CA ARG A 152 12.95 4.73 -14.60
C ARG A 152 12.30 4.16 -13.33
N VAL A 153 10.99 4.28 -13.22
CA VAL A 153 10.27 3.79 -12.04
C VAL A 153 9.11 2.89 -12.46
N ARG A 154 9.08 1.68 -11.92
CA ARG A 154 7.96 0.74 -12.08
C ARG A 154 6.92 0.99 -11.00
N VAL A 155 5.65 0.75 -11.33
CA VAL A 155 4.53 0.86 -10.39
C VAL A 155 3.69 -0.41 -10.47
N VAL A 156 3.53 -1.09 -9.34
CA VAL A 156 2.82 -2.38 -9.26
C VAL A 156 1.81 -2.33 -8.11
N GLY A 157 0.60 -2.79 -8.36
CA GLY A 157 -0.40 -3.03 -7.33
C GLY A 157 -0.25 -4.44 -6.73
N VAL A 158 -0.49 -4.57 -5.43
CA VAL A 158 -0.69 -5.86 -4.76
C VAL A 158 -2.03 -5.78 -4.03
N ALA A 159 -2.94 -6.69 -4.33
CA ALA A 159 -4.30 -6.69 -3.79
C ALA A 159 -4.51 -7.93 -2.91
N PRO A 160 -4.32 -7.80 -1.59
CA PRO A 160 -4.59 -8.88 -0.64
C PRO A 160 -6.08 -9.19 -0.51
N GLY A 161 -6.39 -10.42 -0.09
CA GLY A 161 -7.68 -10.77 0.47
C GLY A 161 -7.73 -10.53 1.99
N LEU A 162 -8.64 -11.23 2.66
CA LEU A 162 -8.73 -11.23 4.12
C LEU A 162 -7.45 -11.83 4.71
N THR A 163 -6.59 -10.99 5.27
CA THR A 163 -5.21 -11.36 5.65
C THR A 163 -4.99 -11.38 7.15
N LEU A 164 -5.60 -10.44 7.89
CA LEU A 164 -5.42 -10.26 9.33
C LEU A 164 -6.77 -10.09 10.02
N THR A 165 -6.80 -10.47 11.27
CA THR A 165 -7.92 -10.13 12.17
C THR A 165 -7.92 -8.63 12.48
N SER A 166 -9.04 -8.13 12.98
CA SER A 166 -9.18 -6.76 13.44
C SER A 166 -10.07 -6.69 14.68
N HIS A 167 -10.14 -5.54 15.29
CA HIS A 167 -11.09 -5.32 16.41
C HIS A 167 -12.56 -5.53 16.00
N MET A 168 -12.89 -5.55 14.72
CA MET A 168 -14.23 -5.80 14.18
C MET A 168 -14.46 -7.28 13.83
N LEU A 169 -13.42 -8.12 13.87
CA LEU A 169 -13.49 -9.51 13.41
C LEU A 169 -12.79 -10.44 14.40
N SER A 170 -13.55 -11.28 15.09
CA SER A 170 -12.98 -12.27 16.01
C SER A 170 -12.16 -13.33 15.26
N ASP A 171 -11.21 -13.97 15.95
CA ASP A 171 -10.36 -15.03 15.38
C ASP A 171 -11.19 -16.20 14.82
N GLU A 172 -12.28 -16.54 15.50
CA GLU A 172 -13.17 -17.62 15.08
C GLU A 172 -13.90 -17.27 13.78
N LYS A 173 -14.44 -16.05 13.68
CA LYS A 173 -15.10 -15.55 12.50
C LYS A 173 -14.11 -15.36 11.34
N PHE A 174 -12.91 -14.83 11.65
CA PHE A 174 -11.82 -14.73 10.69
C PHE A 174 -11.51 -16.09 10.06
N SER A 175 -11.34 -17.14 10.88
CA SER A 175 -11.01 -18.48 10.39
C SER A 175 -12.12 -19.04 9.47
N GLN A 176 -13.39 -18.80 9.81
CA GLN A 176 -14.54 -19.21 8.98
C GLN A 176 -14.55 -18.48 7.63
N LEU A 177 -14.40 -17.15 7.63
CA LEU A 177 -14.42 -16.33 6.43
C LEU A 177 -13.20 -16.58 5.54
N HIS A 178 -12.04 -16.79 6.15
CA HIS A 178 -10.80 -17.14 5.46
C HIS A 178 -10.95 -18.46 4.68
N ALA A 179 -11.64 -19.45 5.26
CA ALA A 179 -11.89 -20.73 4.63
C ALA A 179 -12.90 -20.70 3.48
N LEU A 180 -13.68 -19.61 3.32
CA LEU A 180 -14.60 -19.44 2.19
C LEU A 180 -13.89 -19.18 0.87
N SER A 181 -12.60 -18.84 0.89
CA SER A 181 -11.83 -18.64 -0.34
C SER A 181 -11.77 -19.91 -1.18
N PRO A 182 -11.80 -19.84 -2.52
CA PRO A 182 -11.73 -21.02 -3.39
C PRO A 182 -10.55 -21.96 -3.11
N LEU A 183 -9.40 -21.44 -2.64
CA LEU A 183 -8.27 -22.28 -2.23
C LEU A 183 -8.41 -22.83 -0.79
N GLY A 184 -9.55 -22.66 -0.13
CA GLY A 184 -9.77 -23.06 1.27
C GLY A 184 -9.06 -22.14 2.27
N ARG A 185 -8.36 -21.13 1.80
CA ARG A 185 -7.73 -20.07 2.60
C ARG A 185 -7.55 -18.81 1.75
N SER A 186 -7.58 -17.66 2.37
CA SER A 186 -7.17 -16.39 1.77
C SER A 186 -5.65 -16.18 1.90
N SER A 187 -5.17 -14.96 1.83
CA SER A 187 -3.77 -14.62 2.03
C SER A 187 -3.37 -14.60 3.51
N THR A 188 -2.08 -14.80 3.75
CA THR A 188 -1.40 -14.51 5.02
C THR A 188 -0.48 -13.31 4.85
N PRO A 189 0.01 -12.67 5.94
CA PRO A 189 1.02 -11.61 5.85
C PRO A 189 2.25 -12.04 5.06
N GLU A 190 2.68 -13.30 5.19
CA GLU A 190 3.83 -13.86 4.49
C GLU A 190 3.57 -13.99 2.98
N ASP A 191 2.36 -14.40 2.55
CA ASP A 191 1.97 -14.46 1.14
C ASP A 191 2.01 -13.06 0.51
N VAL A 192 1.49 -12.05 1.23
CA VAL A 192 1.50 -10.65 0.80
C VAL A 192 2.94 -10.11 0.72
N ALA A 193 3.74 -10.34 1.77
CA ALA A 193 5.15 -9.91 1.81
C ALA A 193 5.97 -10.54 0.68
N ALA A 194 5.78 -11.84 0.42
CA ALA A 194 6.44 -12.54 -0.69
C ALA A 194 6.06 -11.93 -2.05
N THR A 195 4.80 -11.54 -2.23
CA THR A 195 4.34 -10.89 -3.46
C THR A 195 4.88 -9.48 -3.60
N VAL A 196 4.95 -8.70 -2.52
CA VAL A 196 5.61 -7.38 -2.50
C VAL A 196 7.08 -7.53 -2.88
N LYS A 197 7.80 -8.48 -2.28
CA LYS A 197 9.19 -8.77 -2.62
C LYS A 197 9.33 -9.12 -4.11
N PHE A 198 8.50 -10.01 -4.64
CA PHE A 198 8.48 -10.37 -6.05
C PHE A 198 8.26 -9.14 -6.95
N ALA A 199 7.31 -8.26 -6.61
CA ALA A 199 7.05 -7.02 -7.36
C ALA A 199 8.24 -6.05 -7.33
N LEU A 200 8.99 -5.99 -6.22
CA LEU A 200 10.20 -5.18 -6.10
C LEU A 200 11.35 -5.73 -6.95
N GLU A 201 11.55 -7.05 -6.98
CA GLU A 201 12.69 -7.70 -7.64
C GLU A 201 12.47 -7.92 -9.14
N ASN A 202 11.24 -8.17 -9.59
CA ASN A 202 10.95 -8.46 -10.98
C ASN A 202 10.88 -7.18 -11.81
N GLN A 203 11.88 -6.96 -12.65
CA GLN A 203 12.03 -5.74 -13.45
C GLN A 203 11.12 -5.64 -14.68
N SER A 204 10.39 -6.70 -15.02
CA SER A 204 9.52 -6.74 -16.21
C SER A 204 8.05 -6.49 -15.89
N ILE A 205 7.70 -6.18 -14.61
CA ILE A 205 6.31 -5.97 -14.17
C ILE A 205 6.10 -4.49 -13.83
N THR A 206 5.14 -3.85 -14.50
CA THR A 206 4.66 -2.49 -14.19
C THR A 206 3.25 -2.28 -14.72
N GLY A 207 2.48 -1.37 -14.14
CA GLY A 207 1.13 -0.99 -14.59
C GLY A 207 0.09 -2.09 -14.44
N THR A 208 0.29 -3.02 -13.52
CA THR A 208 -0.62 -4.15 -13.24
C THR A 208 -0.78 -4.37 -11.75
N THR A 209 -1.81 -5.13 -11.38
CA THR A 209 -2.08 -5.53 -10.00
C THR A 209 -2.02 -7.04 -9.85
N LEU A 210 -1.31 -7.50 -8.82
CA LEU A 210 -1.19 -8.89 -8.43
C LEU A 210 -2.21 -9.19 -7.32
N LEU A 211 -3.17 -10.05 -7.60
CA LEU A 211 -4.16 -10.52 -6.62
C LEU A 211 -3.56 -11.62 -5.75
N VAL A 212 -3.66 -11.45 -4.43
CA VAL A 212 -3.13 -12.38 -3.42
C VAL A 212 -4.23 -12.63 -2.39
N ASP A 213 -5.23 -13.43 -2.73
CA ASP A 213 -6.47 -13.49 -1.97
C ASP A 213 -7.11 -14.90 -1.88
N GLY A 214 -6.38 -15.94 -2.29
CA GLY A 214 -6.90 -17.30 -2.32
C GLY A 214 -8.09 -17.48 -3.27
N GLY A 215 -8.31 -16.54 -4.20
CA GLY A 215 -9.43 -16.52 -5.13
C GLY A 215 -10.69 -15.83 -4.56
N GLN A 216 -10.61 -15.10 -3.45
CA GLN A 216 -11.77 -14.41 -2.87
C GLN A 216 -12.48 -13.47 -3.85
N HIS A 217 -11.73 -12.81 -4.73
CA HIS A 217 -12.28 -11.93 -5.76
C HIS A 217 -13.23 -12.65 -6.76
N LEU A 218 -13.18 -13.97 -6.85
CA LEU A 218 -14.08 -14.79 -7.68
C LEU A 218 -15.42 -15.07 -7.00
N MET A 219 -15.50 -14.82 -5.69
CA MET A 219 -16.69 -15.04 -4.88
C MET A 219 -17.48 -13.74 -4.74
N LYS A 220 -18.79 -13.82 -4.70
CA LYS A 220 -19.65 -12.66 -4.45
C LYS A 220 -20.00 -12.60 -2.97
N PHE A 221 -19.61 -11.51 -2.33
CA PHE A 221 -20.02 -11.18 -0.96
C PHE A 221 -20.92 -9.95 -0.98
N GLU A 222 -22.08 -10.03 -0.31
CA GLU A 222 -23.03 -8.92 -0.25
C GLU A 222 -22.63 -7.86 0.78
N ARG A 223 -21.81 -8.24 1.75
CA ARG A 223 -21.29 -7.38 2.82
C ARG A 223 -19.77 -7.49 2.90
N ASP A 224 -19.17 -6.52 3.53
CA ASP A 224 -17.76 -6.60 3.92
C ASP A 224 -17.53 -7.64 5.03
N PHE A 225 -16.38 -8.31 5.01
CA PHE A 225 -16.02 -9.32 6.01
C PHE A 225 -16.13 -8.81 7.45
N SER A 226 -15.83 -7.53 7.67
CA SER A 226 -15.92 -6.87 8.97
C SER A 226 -17.37 -6.75 9.50
N LEU A 227 -18.36 -6.97 8.64
CA LEU A 227 -19.79 -6.83 8.93
C LEU A 227 -20.61 -8.11 8.71
N MET A 228 -19.95 -9.24 8.48
CA MET A 228 -20.57 -10.54 8.25
C MET A 228 -20.75 -11.39 9.53
#